data_d04f5d32c9cddec6f4dd361a1053b69c
#
_entry.id   d04f5d32c9cddec6f4dd361a1053b69c
#
_cell.length_a   1.000
_cell.length_b   1.000
_cell.length_c   1.000
_cell.angle_alpha   90.00
_cell.angle_beta   90.00
_cell.angle_gamma   90.00
#
_symmetry.space_group_name_H-M   'P 1'
#
loop_
_entity.id
_entity.type
_entity.pdbx_description
1 polymer ?
#
loop_
_entity_poly.entity_id
_entity_poly.type
_entity_poly.pdbx_seq_one_letter_code
_entity_poly.pdbx_strand_id
1 'polypeptide(L)'
;GQVLKCHRTAPAGCQSTSVLRFQYRPGEHEVVALKIIKNKPAYFHQALVEVNILQMLNEGHDPSDERRIVRMLDFFVYRRHLCIAFELMSVNLYDVLKQNSFRGISIGLVRAFTEQLLEALRCLREAGVIHCDLKPGNCMLLQA
;
A
#
# COMPACT_ATOMS: atom_id res chain seq x y z
N GLY A 1 -11.05 -7.59 -2.49
CA GLY A 1 -10.58 -7.86 -1.13
C GLY A 1 -11.19 -6.89 -0.13
N GLN A 2 -11.09 -7.18 1.15
CA GLN A 2 -11.40 -6.23 2.22
C GLN A 2 -10.10 -5.64 2.75
N VAL A 3 -10.11 -4.34 3.08
CA VAL A 3 -9.00 -3.68 3.78
C VAL A 3 -9.47 -3.34 5.18
N LEU A 4 -8.71 -3.75 6.18
CA LEU A 4 -8.99 -3.55 7.59
C LEU A 4 -7.85 -2.76 8.22
N LYS A 5 -8.18 -1.84 9.14
CA LYS A 5 -7.21 -1.21 10.03
C LYS A 5 -6.91 -2.19 11.16
N CYS A 6 -5.65 -2.57 11.31
CA CYS A 6 -5.21 -3.54 12.31
C CYS A 6 -4.09 -2.95 13.16
N HIS A 7 -4.10 -3.24 14.46
CA HIS A 7 -2.96 -2.99 15.33
C HIS A 7 -1.94 -4.12 15.20
N ARG A 8 -0.68 -3.75 15.11
CA ARG A 8 0.43 -4.69 15.12
C ARG A 8 0.74 -5.05 16.57
N THR A 9 0.44 -6.28 16.96
CA THR A 9 0.81 -6.80 18.29
C THR A 9 2.03 -7.68 18.17
N ALA A 10 3.02 -7.48 19.05
CA ALA A 10 4.15 -8.39 19.15
C ALA A 10 3.63 -9.77 19.62
N PRO A 11 3.98 -10.86 18.93
CA PRO A 11 3.60 -12.20 19.39
C PRO A 11 4.33 -12.52 20.68
N ALA A 12 3.60 -12.65 21.79
CA ALA A 12 4.15 -13.24 23.00
C ALA A 12 4.37 -14.74 22.72
N GLY A 13 5.65 -15.15 22.59
CA GLY A 13 6.05 -16.56 22.69
C GLY A 13 5.80 -17.45 21.47
N CYS A 14 5.83 -16.97 20.24
CA CYS A 14 5.78 -17.85 19.07
C CYS A 14 7.19 -18.34 18.70
N GLN A 15 7.54 -19.51 19.22
CA GLN A 15 8.57 -20.36 18.62
C GLN A 15 7.95 -21.05 17.41
N SER A 16 8.63 -20.92 16.30
CA SER A 16 8.61 -21.79 15.13
C SER A 16 7.85 -21.35 13.89
N THR A 17 8.64 -21.49 12.87
CA THR A 17 8.40 -22.00 11.53
C THR A 17 7.67 -21.08 10.57
N SER A 18 8.50 -20.37 9.80
CA SER A 18 8.39 -20.18 8.34
C SER A 18 7.25 -19.34 7.77
N VAL A 19 6.55 -18.49 8.51
CA VAL A 19 5.46 -17.71 7.88
C VAL A 19 5.42 -16.23 8.31
N LEU A 20 6.16 -15.80 9.31
CA LEU A 20 6.11 -14.41 9.78
C LEU A 20 7.52 -13.84 9.98
N ARG A 21 8.13 -13.32 8.93
CA ARG A 21 9.26 -12.39 9.09
C ARG A 21 8.73 -10.99 9.43
N PHE A 22 7.98 -10.87 10.49
CA PHE A 22 7.79 -9.59 11.14
C PHE A 22 9.06 -9.26 11.90
N GLN A 23 9.97 -8.53 11.31
CA GLN A 23 10.93 -7.78 12.11
C GLN A 23 10.16 -6.61 12.74
N TYR A 24 9.60 -6.86 13.93
CA TYR A 24 9.07 -5.81 14.79
C TYR A 24 10.22 -4.89 15.17
N ARG A 25 10.19 -3.66 14.67
CA ARG A 25 11.00 -2.57 15.20
C ARG A 25 10.08 -1.75 16.11
N PRO A 26 10.38 -1.65 17.42
CA PRO A 26 9.60 -0.79 18.32
C PRO A 26 9.57 0.65 17.78
N GLY A 27 8.38 1.22 17.61
CA GLY A 27 8.18 2.58 17.11
C GLY A 27 7.86 2.74 15.61
N GLU A 28 7.97 1.69 14.80
CA GLU A 28 7.57 1.73 13.39
C GLU A 28 6.19 1.06 13.20
N HIS A 29 5.23 1.82 12.66
CA HIS A 29 3.92 1.35 12.20
C HIS A 29 3.15 0.44 13.17
N GLU A 30 2.77 0.96 14.34
CA GLU A 30 1.91 0.24 15.29
C GLU A 30 0.55 -0.14 14.69
N VAL A 31 0.09 0.61 13.69
CA VAL A 31 -1.17 0.41 12.98
C VAL A 31 -0.93 0.27 11.50
N VAL A 32 -1.53 -0.75 10.90
CA VAL A 32 -1.35 -1.11 9.50
C VAL A 32 -2.69 -1.26 8.79
N ALA A 33 -2.69 -1.10 7.47
CA ALA A 33 -3.81 -1.46 6.61
C ALA A 33 -3.62 -2.89 6.12
N LEU A 34 -4.52 -3.81 6.51
CA LEU A 34 -4.47 -5.22 6.11
C LEU A 34 -5.45 -5.49 4.97
N LYS A 35 -4.93 -5.85 3.81
CA LYS A 35 -5.70 -6.29 2.64
C LYS A 35 -5.85 -7.79 2.64
N ILE A 36 -7.08 -8.29 2.77
CA ILE A 36 -7.40 -9.71 2.77
C ILE A 36 -7.92 -10.12 1.39
N ILE A 37 -7.23 -11.03 0.75
CA ILE A 37 -7.58 -11.54 -0.58
C ILE A 37 -8.62 -12.65 -0.46
N LYS A 38 -9.64 -12.61 -1.32
CA LYS A 38 -10.65 -13.67 -1.39
C LYS A 38 -9.99 -15.01 -1.73
N ASN A 39 -10.37 -16.07 -1.00
CA ASN A 39 -9.85 -17.43 -1.20
C ASN A 39 -10.40 -18.05 -2.50
N LYS A 40 -9.90 -17.58 -3.64
CA LYS A 40 -10.12 -18.15 -4.98
C LYS A 40 -8.76 -18.21 -5.70
N PRO A 41 -8.44 -19.31 -6.41
CA PRO A 41 -7.12 -19.49 -7.04
C PRO A 41 -6.69 -18.31 -7.92
N ALA A 42 -7.59 -17.79 -8.76
CA ALA A 42 -7.29 -16.65 -9.64
C ALA A 42 -6.90 -15.39 -8.86
N TYR A 43 -7.60 -15.08 -7.76
CA TYR A 43 -7.27 -13.91 -6.93
C TYR A 43 -5.98 -14.10 -6.14
N PHE A 44 -5.69 -15.32 -5.73
CA PHE A 44 -4.44 -15.65 -5.04
C PHE A 44 -3.24 -15.42 -5.95
N HIS A 45 -3.27 -15.97 -7.18
CA HIS A 45 -2.19 -15.77 -8.16
C HIS A 45 -2.02 -14.30 -8.54
N GLN A 46 -3.11 -13.58 -8.77
CA GLN A 46 -3.07 -12.15 -9.08
C GLN A 46 -2.45 -11.34 -7.93
N ALA A 47 -2.78 -11.67 -6.70
CA ALA A 47 -2.22 -10.99 -5.53
C ALA A 47 -0.74 -11.34 -5.29
N LEU A 48 -0.27 -12.52 -5.65
CA LEU A 48 1.16 -12.83 -5.63
C LEU A 48 1.95 -12.00 -6.65
N VAL A 49 1.38 -11.76 -7.83
CA VAL A 49 1.99 -10.85 -8.81
C VAL A 49 2.06 -9.42 -8.23
N GLU A 50 0.99 -8.96 -7.57
CA GLU A 50 0.97 -7.66 -6.87
C GLU A 50 2.09 -7.57 -5.81
N VAL A 51 2.25 -8.62 -4.97
CA VAL A 51 3.31 -8.70 -3.97
C VAL A 51 4.70 -8.59 -4.62
N ASN A 52 4.97 -9.36 -5.67
CA ASN A 52 6.27 -9.35 -6.35
C ASN A 52 6.59 -7.98 -6.95
N ILE A 53 5.60 -7.31 -7.56
CA ILE A 53 5.77 -5.96 -8.10
C ILE A 53 6.06 -4.96 -6.96
N LEU A 54 5.31 -5.02 -5.86
CA LEU A 54 5.51 -4.13 -4.72
C LEU A 54 6.88 -4.34 -4.07
N GLN A 55 7.34 -5.58 -3.90
CA GLN A 55 8.69 -5.86 -3.40
C GLN A 55 9.76 -5.27 -4.31
N MET A 56 9.66 -5.50 -5.62
CA MET A 56 10.59 -4.95 -6.60
C MET A 56 10.62 -3.42 -6.55
N LEU A 57 9.46 -2.76 -6.45
CA LEU A 57 9.37 -1.30 -6.36
C LEU A 57 9.95 -0.80 -5.04
N ASN A 58 9.52 -1.34 -3.90
CA ASN A 58 9.93 -0.85 -2.59
C ASN A 58 11.40 -1.11 -2.28
N GLU A 59 11.96 -2.25 -2.69
CA GLU A 59 13.33 -2.62 -2.38
C GLU A 59 14.32 -2.18 -3.46
N GLY A 60 13.93 -2.25 -4.73
CA GLY A 60 14.81 -2.00 -5.87
C GLY A 60 14.76 -0.58 -6.43
N HIS A 61 13.60 0.05 -6.46
CA HIS A 61 13.40 1.35 -7.12
C HIS A 61 13.12 2.50 -6.15
N ASP A 62 12.63 2.19 -4.94
CA ASP A 62 12.32 3.19 -3.92
C ASP A 62 12.71 2.74 -2.51
N PRO A 63 13.98 2.36 -2.25
CA PRO A 63 14.39 1.89 -0.92
C PRO A 63 14.34 2.99 0.16
N SER A 64 14.42 4.26 -0.24
CA SER A 64 14.40 5.43 0.66
C SER A 64 13.01 6.00 0.92
N ASP A 65 11.95 5.44 0.31
CA ASP A 65 10.57 5.92 0.46
C ASP A 65 10.33 7.37 0.01
N GLU A 66 10.94 7.76 -1.10
CA GLU A 66 10.85 9.12 -1.65
C GLU A 66 9.99 9.22 -2.91
N ARG A 67 9.68 8.09 -3.55
CA ARG A 67 9.04 8.02 -4.87
C ARG A 67 7.51 7.96 -4.83
N ARG A 68 6.91 8.12 -3.66
CA ARG A 68 5.44 8.13 -3.49
C ARG A 68 4.75 6.83 -3.91
N ILE A 69 5.43 5.70 -3.72
CA ILE A 69 4.89 4.35 -3.89
C ILE A 69 4.49 3.81 -2.53
N VAL A 70 3.30 3.23 -2.44
CA VAL A 70 2.80 2.62 -1.19
C VAL A 70 3.78 1.58 -0.64
N ARG A 71 4.00 1.60 0.68
CA ARG A 71 4.85 0.62 1.35
C ARG A 71 4.08 -0.64 1.69
N MET A 72 4.50 -1.74 1.09
CA MET A 72 4.12 -3.06 1.56
C MET A 72 5.04 -3.45 2.71
N LEU A 73 4.45 -3.65 3.89
CA LEU A 73 5.19 -3.96 5.12
C LEU A 73 5.43 -5.45 5.27
N ASP A 74 4.44 -6.27 4.87
CA ASP A 74 4.52 -7.72 4.94
C ASP A 74 3.42 -8.40 4.12
N PHE A 75 3.54 -9.69 3.89
CA PHE A 75 2.48 -10.53 3.37
C PHE A 75 2.55 -11.93 3.97
N PHE A 76 1.39 -12.55 4.20
CA PHE A 76 1.30 -13.87 4.82
C PHE A 76 -0.01 -14.56 4.43
N VAL A 77 -0.07 -15.87 4.66
CA VAL A 77 -1.31 -16.64 4.50
C VAL A 77 -1.93 -16.91 5.85
N TYR A 78 -3.18 -16.49 6.04
CA TYR A 78 -3.96 -16.77 7.23
C TYR A 78 -5.31 -17.39 6.87
N ARG A 79 -5.63 -18.55 7.44
CA ARG A 79 -6.87 -19.31 7.16
C ARG A 79 -7.18 -19.43 5.66
N ARG A 80 -6.15 -19.76 4.87
CA ARG A 80 -6.19 -19.91 3.39
C ARG A 80 -6.45 -18.60 2.62
N HIS A 81 -6.36 -17.45 3.26
CA HIS A 81 -6.39 -16.13 2.62
C HIS A 81 -4.99 -15.56 2.55
N LEU A 82 -4.57 -15.08 1.39
CA LEU A 82 -3.40 -14.23 1.30
C LEU A 82 -3.76 -12.87 1.90
N CYS A 83 -2.94 -12.43 2.83
CA CYS A 83 -3.05 -11.14 3.51
C CYS A 83 -1.82 -10.31 3.16
N ILE A 84 -2.02 -9.04 2.85
CA ILE A 84 -0.95 -8.10 2.54
C ILE A 84 -1.09 -6.93 3.51
N ALA A 85 -0.04 -6.63 4.27
CA ALA A 85 0.02 -5.52 5.19
C ALA A 85 0.69 -4.32 4.52
N PHE A 86 0.05 -3.18 4.57
CA PHE A 86 0.52 -1.90 4.05
C PHE A 86 0.68 -0.89 5.18
N GLU A 87 1.45 0.15 4.92
CA GLU A 87 1.40 1.36 5.73
C GLU A 87 -0.03 1.89 5.81
N LEU A 88 -0.39 2.47 6.97
CA LEU A 88 -1.71 3.06 7.12
C LEU A 88 -1.70 4.45 6.49
N MET A 89 -2.50 4.62 5.46
CA MET A 89 -2.75 5.89 4.81
C MET A 89 -4.05 6.52 5.31
N SER A 90 -4.24 7.79 4.98
CA SER A 90 -5.45 8.55 5.26
C SER A 90 -6.51 8.30 4.16
N VAL A 91 -7.23 9.32 3.76
CA VAL A 91 -8.26 9.27 2.70
C VAL A 91 -7.64 9.31 1.31
N ASN A 92 -8.35 8.84 0.31
CA ASN A 92 -7.96 8.99 -1.09
C ASN A 92 -8.44 10.33 -1.68
N LEU A 93 -7.91 10.70 -2.84
CA LEU A 93 -8.26 11.96 -3.50
C LEU A 93 -9.73 12.03 -3.92
N TYR A 94 -10.37 10.90 -4.22
CA TYR A 94 -11.80 10.88 -4.53
C TYR A 94 -12.64 11.26 -3.31
N ASP A 95 -12.28 10.75 -2.13
CA ASP A 95 -12.97 11.08 -0.89
C ASP A 95 -12.77 12.57 -0.52
N VAL A 96 -11.59 13.14 -0.77
CA VAL A 96 -11.33 14.58 -0.63
C VAL A 96 -12.27 15.39 -1.53
N LEU A 97 -12.39 15.03 -2.81
CA LEU A 97 -13.30 15.69 -3.75
C LEU A 97 -14.75 15.55 -3.32
N LYS A 98 -15.16 14.39 -2.84
CA LYS A 98 -16.52 14.10 -2.37
C LYS A 98 -16.85 14.93 -1.11
N GLN A 99 -15.94 15.00 -0.13
CA GLN A 99 -16.11 15.83 1.08
C GLN A 99 -16.27 17.31 0.74
N ASN A 100 -15.61 17.77 -0.32
CA ASN A 100 -15.76 19.12 -0.86
C ASN A 100 -16.95 19.27 -1.82
N SER A 101 -17.88 18.31 -1.85
CA SER A 101 -19.05 18.31 -2.75
C SER A 101 -18.67 18.53 -4.22
N PHE A 102 -17.51 18.02 -4.65
CA PHE A 102 -16.96 18.14 -6.02
C PHE A 102 -16.82 19.60 -6.53
N ARG A 103 -16.68 20.57 -5.63
CA ARG A 103 -16.45 21.97 -6.00
C ARG A 103 -15.05 22.24 -6.56
N GLY A 104 -14.20 21.22 -6.58
CA GLY A 104 -12.81 21.32 -6.96
C GLY A 104 -11.90 21.65 -5.78
N ILE A 105 -10.63 21.70 -6.05
CA ILE A 105 -9.56 22.03 -5.08
C ILE A 105 -8.71 23.17 -5.64
N SER A 106 -7.97 23.85 -4.78
CA SER A 106 -7.12 24.96 -5.21
C SER A 106 -6.07 24.52 -6.25
N ILE A 107 -5.71 25.41 -7.16
CA ILE A 107 -4.69 25.10 -8.18
C ILE A 107 -3.32 24.74 -7.55
N GLY A 108 -3.01 25.29 -6.38
CA GLY A 108 -1.81 24.94 -5.62
C GLY A 108 -1.80 23.47 -5.20
N LEU A 109 -2.94 22.96 -4.68
CA LEU A 109 -3.09 21.55 -4.34
C LEU A 109 -3.06 20.65 -5.58
N VAL A 110 -3.72 21.07 -6.68
CA VAL A 110 -3.67 20.31 -7.95
C VAL A 110 -2.22 20.16 -8.39
N ARG A 111 -1.43 21.25 -8.38
CA ARG A 111 -0.01 21.23 -8.73
C ARG A 111 0.78 20.27 -7.84
N ALA A 112 0.63 20.39 -6.52
CA ALA A 112 1.35 19.54 -5.56
C ALA A 112 1.03 18.05 -5.74
N PHE A 113 -0.24 17.69 -5.95
CA PHE A 113 -0.62 16.30 -6.23
C PHE A 113 -0.10 15.80 -7.57
N THR A 114 -0.14 16.66 -8.61
CA THR A 114 0.37 16.30 -9.94
C THR A 114 1.86 16.04 -9.91
N GLU A 115 2.65 16.87 -9.23
CA GLU A 115 4.10 16.69 -9.08
C GLU A 115 4.42 15.34 -8.41
N GLN A 116 3.72 15.01 -7.33
CA GLN A 116 3.92 13.74 -6.62
C GLN A 116 3.48 12.52 -7.46
N LEU A 117 2.38 12.63 -8.20
CA LEU A 117 1.93 11.57 -9.11
C LEU A 117 2.91 11.35 -10.27
N LEU A 118 3.47 12.44 -10.83
CA LEU A 118 4.48 12.33 -11.87
C LEU A 118 5.76 11.67 -11.36
N GLU A 119 6.16 11.94 -10.12
CA GLU A 119 7.29 11.24 -9.49
C GLU A 119 7.03 9.74 -9.33
N ALA A 120 5.84 9.35 -8.84
CA ALA A 120 5.45 7.95 -8.76
C ALA A 120 5.43 7.28 -10.15
N LEU A 121 4.85 7.93 -11.15
CA LEU A 121 4.81 7.43 -12.53
C LEU A 121 6.20 7.32 -13.16
N ARG A 122 7.11 8.21 -12.80
CA ARG A 122 8.53 8.13 -13.22
C ARG A 122 9.18 6.87 -12.64
N CYS A 123 8.97 6.60 -11.35
CA CYS A 123 9.45 5.40 -10.71
C CYS A 123 8.90 4.12 -11.39
N LEU A 124 7.59 4.07 -11.64
CA LEU A 124 6.97 2.94 -12.35
C LEU A 124 7.55 2.73 -13.75
N ARG A 125 7.78 3.81 -14.50
CA ARG A 125 8.40 3.77 -15.82
C ARG A 125 9.81 3.20 -15.76
N GLU A 126 10.63 3.65 -14.80
CA GLU A 126 12.00 3.17 -14.58
C GLU A 126 12.01 1.66 -14.24
N ALA A 127 10.99 1.20 -13.51
CA ALA A 127 10.79 -0.21 -13.16
C ALA A 127 10.14 -1.06 -14.29
N GLY A 128 9.72 -0.45 -15.41
CA GLY A 128 9.01 -1.14 -16.48
C GLY A 128 7.59 -1.57 -16.10
N VAL A 129 6.95 -0.88 -15.15
CA VAL A 129 5.59 -1.20 -14.64
C VAL A 129 4.57 -0.22 -15.18
N ILE A 130 3.42 -0.72 -15.62
CA ILE A 130 2.25 0.07 -16.03
C ILE A 130 1.15 -0.11 -15.00
N HIS A 131 0.64 0.99 -14.44
CA HIS A 131 -0.37 0.95 -13.36
C HIS A 131 -1.74 0.46 -13.83
N CYS A 132 -2.17 0.78 -15.04
CA CYS A 132 -3.42 0.38 -15.71
C CYS A 132 -4.73 0.90 -15.10
N ASP A 133 -4.76 1.44 -13.89
CA ASP A 133 -6.00 1.91 -13.22
C ASP A 133 -5.73 3.18 -12.39
N LEU A 134 -5.01 4.16 -12.97
CA LEU A 134 -4.74 5.43 -12.30
C LEU A 134 -6.02 6.28 -12.23
N LYS A 135 -6.46 6.59 -11.01
CA LYS A 135 -7.66 7.39 -10.74
C LYS A 135 -7.59 7.98 -9.33
N PRO A 136 -8.37 9.04 -9.02
CA PRO A 136 -8.37 9.68 -7.70
C PRO A 136 -8.61 8.72 -6.52
N GLY A 137 -9.44 7.67 -6.73
CA GLY A 137 -9.72 6.67 -5.70
C GLY A 137 -8.52 5.75 -5.38
N ASN A 138 -7.50 5.71 -6.24
CA ASN A 138 -6.27 4.93 -6.03
C ASN A 138 -5.08 5.79 -5.60
N CYS A 139 -5.30 7.10 -5.39
CA CYS A 139 -4.28 8.02 -4.89
C CYS A 139 -4.59 8.32 -3.43
N MET A 140 -3.79 7.77 -2.53
CA MET A 140 -3.97 7.91 -1.08
C MET A 140 -3.12 9.05 -0.54
N LEU A 141 -3.62 9.71 0.50
CA LEU A 141 -2.87 10.70 1.26
C LEU A 141 -2.17 10.01 2.45
N LEU A 142 -0.96 10.44 2.74
CA LEU A 142 -0.29 10.03 3.97
C LEU A 142 -1.03 10.59 5.19
N GLN A 143 -0.98 9.87 6.30
CA GLN A 143 -1.47 10.37 7.57
C GLN A 143 -0.43 11.36 8.10
N ALA A 144 -0.86 12.61 8.39
CA ALA A 144 0.00 13.63 8.99
C ALA A 144 0.25 13.35 10.47
#